data_b3b330801cb411173fc0fc2d67cea2df
#
_entry.id   b3b330801cb411173fc0fc2d67cea2df
#
_cell.length_a   1.000
_cell.length_b   1.000
_cell.length_c   1.000
_cell.angle_alpha   90.00
_cell.angle_beta   90.00
_cell.angle_gamma   90.00
#
_symmetry.space_group_name_H-M   'P 1'
#
loop_
_entity.id
_entity.type
_entity.pdbx_description
1 polymer ?
#
loop_
_entity_poly.entity_id
_entity_poly.type
_entity_poly.pdbx_seq_one_letter_code
_entity_poly.pdbx_strand_id
1 'polypeptide(L)'
;MHKLFSLFMSKVITSLKPSAMRLGSAFQKVNFLRDIKNDTENLSRCYFPILKERELDEEAKRVIISDILSDFDAAIIGIRSLPKSCRFGVFLAYKYYRRLTYKICSTSAKELSSSRVRVSGLGKLVVYLKALVLYKTNLYKILK
;
A
#
# COMPACT_ATOMS: atom_id res chain seq x y z
N MET A 1 25.63 3.91 28.35
CA MET A 1 24.20 3.96 28.00
C MET A 1 23.95 4.29 26.52
N HIS A 2 24.63 5.26 25.90
CA HIS A 2 24.47 5.64 24.49
C HIS A 2 24.74 4.52 23.46
N LYS A 3 25.77 3.70 23.62
CA LYS A 3 26.11 2.60 22.69
C LYS A 3 25.07 1.49 22.66
N LEU A 4 24.49 1.12 23.79
CA LEU A 4 23.43 0.10 23.87
C LEU A 4 22.13 0.57 23.21
N PHE A 5 21.76 1.84 23.39
CA PHE A 5 20.60 2.43 22.73
C PHE A 5 20.79 2.51 21.21
N SER A 6 21.97 2.92 20.75
CA SER A 6 22.31 2.96 19.32
C SER A 6 22.27 1.57 18.68
N LEU A 7 22.80 0.55 19.32
CA LEU A 7 22.75 -0.85 18.87
C LEU A 7 21.32 -1.40 18.84
N PHE A 8 20.50 -1.08 19.85
CA PHE A 8 19.09 -1.47 19.87
C PHE A 8 18.30 -0.81 18.74
N MET A 9 18.45 0.50 18.55
CA MET A 9 17.81 1.24 17.48
C MET A 9 18.25 0.74 16.09
N SER A 10 19.53 0.45 15.89
CA SER A 10 20.04 -0.12 14.65
C SER A 10 19.39 -1.47 14.34
N LYS A 11 19.27 -2.37 15.31
CA LYS A 11 18.59 -3.65 15.15
C LYS A 11 17.12 -3.49 14.79
N VAL A 12 16.39 -2.58 15.44
CA VAL A 12 14.97 -2.29 15.16
C VAL A 12 14.82 -1.75 13.74
N ILE A 13 15.64 -0.79 13.33
CA ILE A 13 15.61 -0.21 11.98
C ILE A 13 15.89 -1.30 10.94
N THR A 14 16.91 -2.13 11.16
CA THR A 14 17.28 -3.21 10.23
C THR A 14 16.16 -4.25 10.09
N SER A 15 15.48 -4.60 11.18
CA SER A 15 14.38 -5.57 11.16
C SER A 15 13.11 -5.04 10.48
N LEU A 16 12.84 -3.72 10.56
CA LEU A 16 11.67 -3.10 9.96
C LEU A 16 11.87 -2.70 8.49
N LYS A 17 13.12 -2.53 8.05
CA LYS A 17 13.47 -2.07 6.70
C LYS A 17 12.80 -2.87 5.59
N PRO A 18 12.82 -4.21 5.56
CA PRO A 18 12.17 -4.96 4.49
C PRO A 18 10.67 -4.68 4.38
N SER A 19 9.95 -4.68 5.50
CA SER A 19 8.51 -4.39 5.52
C SER A 19 8.19 -2.94 5.15
N ALA A 20 9.03 -1.99 5.55
CA ALA A 20 8.89 -0.59 5.17
C ALA A 20 9.09 -0.38 3.66
N MET A 21 10.08 -1.06 3.07
CA MET A 21 10.29 -1.03 1.61
C MET A 21 9.10 -1.62 0.86
N ARG A 22 8.52 -2.74 1.33
CA ARG A 22 7.32 -3.33 0.76
C ARG A 22 6.12 -2.38 0.84
N LEU A 23 5.94 -1.71 1.99
CA LEU A 23 4.86 -0.72 2.14
C LEU A 23 5.02 0.46 1.18
N GLY A 24 6.23 0.99 1.06
CA GLY A 24 6.55 2.06 0.11
C GLY A 24 6.32 1.64 -1.34
N SER A 25 6.76 0.43 -1.70
CA SER A 25 6.51 -0.18 -3.01
C SER A 25 5.00 -0.26 -3.31
N ALA A 26 4.21 -0.81 -2.37
CA ALA A 26 2.76 -0.90 -2.53
C ALA A 26 2.11 0.47 -2.75
N PHE A 27 2.47 1.47 -1.94
CA PHE A 27 1.92 2.82 -2.07
C PHE A 27 2.25 3.46 -3.43
N GLN A 28 3.48 3.32 -3.88
CA GLN A 28 3.89 3.84 -5.19
C GLN A 28 3.16 3.14 -6.33
N LYS A 29 3.12 1.81 -6.34
CA LYS A 29 2.41 1.02 -7.35
C LYS A 29 0.92 1.40 -7.43
N VAL A 30 0.25 1.55 -6.28
CA VAL A 30 -1.15 2.00 -6.23
C VAL A 30 -1.31 3.39 -6.80
N ASN A 31 -0.42 4.33 -6.48
CA ASN A 31 -0.46 5.68 -7.02
C ASN A 31 -0.29 5.67 -8.54
N PHE A 32 0.70 4.94 -9.08
CA PHE A 32 0.91 4.83 -10.52
C PHE A 32 -0.28 4.19 -11.24
N LEU A 33 -0.83 3.11 -10.70
CA LEU A 33 -1.99 2.46 -11.31
C LEU A 33 -3.25 3.35 -11.26
N ARG A 34 -3.42 4.15 -10.20
CA ARG A 34 -4.51 5.14 -10.05
C ARG A 34 -4.38 6.29 -11.06
N ASP A 35 -3.16 6.72 -11.32
CA ASP A 35 -2.86 7.92 -12.11
C ASP A 35 -2.39 7.59 -13.54
N ILE A 36 -2.58 6.35 -13.99
CA ILE A 36 -2.05 5.83 -15.25
C ILE A 36 -2.47 6.66 -16.48
N LYS A 37 -3.64 7.30 -16.43
CA LYS A 37 -4.10 8.25 -17.45
C LYS A 37 -3.18 9.46 -17.63
N ASN A 38 -2.60 9.93 -16.51
CA ASN A 38 -1.79 11.17 -16.49
C ASN A 38 -0.28 10.87 -16.59
N ASP A 39 0.06 9.59 -16.57
CA ASP A 39 1.45 9.18 -16.60
C ASP A 39 1.94 9.17 -18.05
N THR A 40 3.01 9.91 -18.30
CA THR A 40 3.74 9.77 -19.56
C THR A 40 4.17 8.31 -19.69
N GLU A 41 3.96 7.72 -20.85
CA GLU A 41 4.15 6.29 -21.18
C GLU A 41 5.45 5.66 -20.62
N ASN A 42 6.44 6.48 -20.29
CA ASN A 42 7.74 6.03 -19.79
C ASN A 42 7.77 5.68 -18.29
N LEU A 43 6.97 6.34 -17.42
CA LEU A 43 7.01 6.07 -15.98
C LEU A 43 6.23 4.81 -15.60
N SER A 44 5.05 4.61 -16.15
CA SER A 44 4.24 3.40 -15.91
C SER A 44 4.97 2.13 -16.35
N ARG A 45 5.66 2.19 -17.47
CA ARG A 45 6.48 1.08 -17.99
C ARG A 45 7.70 0.76 -17.13
N CYS A 46 8.25 1.75 -16.44
CA CYS A 46 9.37 1.53 -15.52
C CYS A 46 8.93 0.77 -14.26
N TYR A 47 7.75 1.08 -13.71
CA TYR A 47 7.23 0.46 -12.49
C TYR A 47 6.52 -0.87 -12.71
N PHE A 48 5.94 -1.08 -13.89
CA PHE A 48 5.23 -2.31 -14.26
C PHE A 48 5.87 -2.92 -15.50
N PRO A 49 6.83 -3.84 -15.32
CA PRO A 49 7.52 -4.47 -16.47
C PRO A 49 6.55 -5.07 -17.50
N ILE A 50 5.41 -5.59 -17.06
CA ILE A 50 4.38 -6.16 -17.95
C ILE A 50 3.83 -5.13 -18.94
N LEU A 51 3.83 -3.83 -18.61
CA LEU A 51 3.37 -2.75 -19.47
C LEU A 51 4.43 -2.30 -20.51
N LYS A 52 5.63 -2.89 -20.49
CA LYS A 52 6.63 -2.70 -21.55
C LYS A 52 6.26 -3.45 -22.84
N GLU A 53 5.56 -4.56 -22.68
CA GLU A 53 5.27 -5.50 -23.77
C GLU A 53 3.81 -5.48 -24.20
N ARG A 54 2.91 -4.95 -23.36
CA ARG A 54 1.48 -4.88 -23.64
C ARG A 54 0.82 -3.67 -22.99
N GLU A 55 -0.33 -3.25 -23.53
CA GLU A 55 -1.17 -2.22 -22.90
C GLU A 55 -1.83 -2.72 -21.61
N LEU A 56 -2.36 -1.77 -20.80
CA LEU A 56 -3.13 -2.10 -19.61
C LEU A 56 -4.48 -2.71 -19.98
N ASP A 57 -4.57 -4.01 -19.93
CA ASP A 57 -5.80 -4.80 -20.03
C ASP A 57 -6.16 -5.42 -18.67
N GLU A 58 -7.26 -6.19 -18.63
CA GLU A 58 -7.74 -6.82 -17.39
C GLU A 58 -6.76 -7.86 -16.85
N GLU A 59 -5.99 -8.52 -17.70
CA GLU A 59 -5.00 -9.49 -17.26
C GLU A 59 -3.77 -8.82 -16.68
N ALA A 60 -3.20 -7.82 -17.36
CA ALA A 60 -2.10 -7.03 -16.84
C ALA A 60 -2.48 -6.36 -15.50
N LYS A 61 -3.70 -5.80 -15.41
CA LYS A 61 -4.23 -5.24 -14.17
C LYS A 61 -4.28 -6.28 -13.05
N ARG A 62 -4.74 -7.50 -13.31
CA ARG A 62 -4.77 -8.58 -12.29
C ARG A 62 -3.38 -8.92 -11.77
N VAL A 63 -2.39 -9.04 -12.66
CA VAL A 63 -1.01 -9.32 -12.28
C VAL A 63 -0.45 -8.20 -11.40
N ILE A 64 -0.65 -6.94 -11.79
CA ILE A 64 -0.18 -5.77 -11.02
C ILE A 64 -0.85 -5.72 -9.65
N ILE A 65 -2.17 -5.94 -9.56
CA ILE A 65 -2.91 -5.94 -8.28
C ILE A 65 -2.45 -7.07 -7.38
N SER A 66 -2.20 -8.27 -7.91
CA SER A 66 -1.66 -9.39 -7.15
C SER A 66 -0.31 -9.05 -6.52
N ASP A 67 0.58 -8.41 -7.27
CA ASP A 67 1.89 -7.96 -6.78
C ASP A 67 1.75 -6.88 -5.69
N ILE A 68 0.84 -5.89 -5.88
CA ILE A 68 0.52 -4.88 -4.86
C ILE A 68 0.01 -5.52 -3.56
N LEU A 69 -0.88 -6.49 -3.65
CA LEU A 69 -1.44 -7.17 -2.47
C LEU A 69 -0.37 -7.98 -1.74
N SER A 70 0.53 -8.65 -2.46
CA SER A 70 1.70 -9.32 -1.89
C SER A 70 2.60 -8.36 -1.10
N ASP A 71 2.84 -7.16 -1.63
CA ASP A 71 3.60 -6.13 -0.92
C ASP A 71 2.88 -5.68 0.37
N PHE A 72 1.56 -5.52 0.35
CA PHE A 72 0.79 -5.19 1.55
C PHE A 72 0.82 -6.31 2.60
N ASP A 73 0.74 -7.56 2.18
CA ASP A 73 0.77 -8.71 3.09
C ASP A 73 2.16 -8.87 3.76
N ALA A 74 3.23 -8.54 3.05
CA ALA A 74 4.57 -8.47 3.63
C ALA A 74 4.73 -7.25 4.56
N ALA A 75 4.11 -6.12 4.24
CA ALA A 75 4.23 -4.88 5.00
C ALA A 75 3.53 -4.94 6.37
N ILE A 76 2.38 -5.63 6.49
CA ILE A 76 1.61 -5.66 7.74
C ILE A 76 2.40 -6.25 8.90
N ILE A 77 3.35 -7.14 8.62
CA ILE A 77 4.23 -7.75 9.62
C ILE A 77 5.06 -6.68 10.33
N GLY A 78 5.68 -5.78 9.55
CA GLY A 78 6.44 -4.66 10.11
C GLY A 78 5.58 -3.62 10.82
N ILE A 79 4.37 -3.35 10.32
CA ILE A 79 3.43 -2.40 10.95
C ILE A 79 3.08 -2.86 12.39
N ARG A 80 2.92 -4.16 12.62
CA ARG A 80 2.67 -4.72 13.96
C ARG A 80 3.82 -4.49 14.94
N SER A 81 5.03 -4.45 14.42
CA SER A 81 6.26 -4.28 15.20
C SER A 81 6.66 -2.82 15.41
N LEU A 82 5.95 -1.86 14.79
CA LEU A 82 6.22 -0.43 14.98
C LEU A 82 5.96 0.01 16.44
N PRO A 83 6.67 1.04 16.93
CA PRO A 83 6.35 1.70 18.19
C PRO A 83 4.90 2.21 18.21
N LYS A 84 4.25 2.16 19.38
CA LYS A 84 2.85 2.57 19.55
C LYS A 84 2.59 4.01 19.08
N SER A 85 3.57 4.90 19.27
CA SER A 85 3.50 6.33 18.90
C SER A 85 3.24 6.59 17.41
N CYS A 86 3.77 5.76 16.50
CA CYS A 86 3.63 5.94 15.05
C CYS A 86 2.76 4.86 14.38
N ARG A 87 2.52 3.74 15.07
CA ARG A 87 1.85 2.56 14.50
C ARG A 87 0.47 2.87 13.93
N PHE A 88 -0.35 3.63 14.66
CA PHE A 88 -1.71 3.92 14.22
C PHE A 88 -1.74 4.72 12.90
N GLY A 89 -0.89 5.74 12.77
CA GLY A 89 -0.81 6.53 11.53
C GLY A 89 -0.42 5.70 10.32
N VAL A 90 0.60 4.83 10.48
CA VAL A 90 1.05 3.93 9.41
C VAL A 90 -0.02 2.88 9.09
N PHE A 91 -0.67 2.31 10.10
CA PHE A 91 -1.77 1.37 9.93
C PHE A 91 -2.98 2.01 9.21
N LEU A 92 -3.32 3.25 9.55
CA LEU A 92 -4.38 4.01 8.88
C LEU A 92 -4.06 4.22 7.38
N ALA A 93 -2.83 4.63 7.07
CA ALA A 93 -2.37 4.77 5.69
C ALA A 93 -2.46 3.44 4.93
N TYR A 94 -1.97 2.36 5.54
CA TYR A 94 -2.09 0.99 5.01
C TYR A 94 -3.55 0.64 4.68
N LYS A 95 -4.49 0.87 5.60
CA LYS A 95 -5.93 0.59 5.38
C LYS A 95 -6.52 1.43 4.26
N TYR A 96 -6.13 2.71 4.18
CA TYR A 96 -6.58 3.61 3.13
C TYR A 96 -6.10 3.12 1.74
N TYR A 97 -4.82 2.80 1.59
CA TYR A 97 -4.27 2.33 0.33
C TYR A 97 -4.81 0.95 -0.08
N ARG A 98 -5.01 0.04 0.86
CA ARG A 98 -5.72 -1.22 0.58
C ARG A 98 -7.13 -0.97 0.07
N ARG A 99 -7.89 -0.05 0.68
CA ARG A 99 -9.23 0.32 0.18
C ARG A 99 -9.18 0.90 -1.23
N LEU A 100 -8.19 1.74 -1.51
CA LEU A 100 -7.97 2.30 -2.84
C LEU A 100 -7.64 1.18 -3.85
N THR A 101 -6.79 0.23 -3.50
CA THR A 101 -6.45 -0.94 -4.33
C THR A 101 -7.70 -1.76 -4.66
N TYR A 102 -8.56 -2.06 -3.70
CA TYR A 102 -9.82 -2.76 -3.96
C TYR A 102 -10.75 -1.98 -4.89
N LYS A 103 -10.79 -0.66 -4.76
CA LYS A 103 -11.57 0.16 -5.67
C LYS A 103 -11.00 0.14 -7.10
N ILE A 104 -9.69 0.20 -7.25
CA ILE A 104 -9.00 0.04 -8.54
C ILE A 104 -9.28 -1.36 -9.12
N CYS A 105 -9.25 -2.39 -8.30
CA CYS A 105 -9.57 -3.77 -8.73
C CYS A 105 -10.98 -3.88 -9.32
N SER A 106 -11.97 -3.20 -8.73
CA SER A 106 -13.36 -3.20 -9.21
C SER A 106 -13.63 -2.23 -10.37
N THR A 107 -12.65 -1.42 -10.77
CA THR A 107 -12.73 -0.49 -11.90
C THR A 107 -12.14 -1.18 -13.14
N SER A 108 -12.79 -1.09 -14.30
CA SER A 108 -12.25 -1.70 -15.53
C SER A 108 -10.93 -1.07 -15.98
N ALA A 109 -10.09 -1.84 -16.68
CA ALA A 109 -8.81 -1.35 -17.20
C ALA A 109 -9.01 -0.14 -18.14
N LYS A 110 -10.05 -0.18 -18.97
CA LYS A 110 -10.45 0.93 -19.85
C LYS A 110 -10.80 2.20 -19.06
N GLU A 111 -11.54 2.07 -17.96
CA GLU A 111 -11.91 3.19 -17.11
C GLU A 111 -10.70 3.75 -16.37
N LEU A 112 -9.77 2.91 -15.91
CA LEU A 112 -8.50 3.34 -15.31
C LEU A 112 -7.67 4.19 -16.27
N SER A 113 -7.64 3.82 -17.56
CA SER A 113 -6.94 4.58 -18.61
C SER A 113 -7.64 5.89 -18.97
N SER A 114 -8.92 6.07 -18.61
CA SER A 114 -9.71 7.26 -18.94
C SER A 114 -9.97 8.19 -17.76
N SER A 115 -9.99 7.69 -16.52
CA SER A 115 -10.38 8.44 -15.34
C SER A 115 -9.56 8.07 -14.11
N ARG A 116 -9.34 9.07 -13.22
CA ARG A 116 -8.62 8.87 -11.96
C ARG A 116 -9.55 8.32 -10.89
N VAL A 117 -9.22 7.15 -10.33
CA VAL A 117 -9.95 6.55 -9.22
C VAL A 117 -9.69 7.30 -7.91
N ARG A 118 -10.76 7.65 -7.18
CA ARG A 118 -10.69 8.36 -5.90
C ARG A 118 -11.58 7.71 -4.84
N VAL A 119 -11.11 7.73 -3.59
CA VAL A 119 -11.96 7.39 -2.44
C VAL A 119 -12.72 8.65 -2.02
N SER A 120 -14.04 8.56 -1.93
CA SER A 120 -14.91 9.68 -1.50
C SER A 120 -14.60 10.11 -0.06
N GLY A 121 -15.04 11.32 0.33
CA GLY A 121 -14.89 11.82 1.70
C GLY A 121 -15.50 10.88 2.74
N LEU A 122 -16.72 10.39 2.50
CA LEU A 122 -17.37 9.39 3.35
C LEU A 122 -16.60 8.07 3.37
N GLY A 123 -16.06 7.63 2.22
CA GLY A 123 -15.22 6.45 2.16
C GLY A 123 -13.95 6.56 3.02
N LYS A 124 -13.31 7.73 3.06
CA LYS A 124 -12.17 8.01 3.94
C LYS A 124 -12.56 7.96 5.41
N LEU A 125 -13.71 8.55 5.78
CA LEU A 125 -14.23 8.50 7.15
C LEU A 125 -14.50 7.05 7.59
N VAL A 126 -15.12 6.24 6.74
CA VAL A 126 -15.37 4.81 7.02
C VAL A 126 -14.06 4.05 7.22
N VAL A 127 -13.03 4.31 6.39
CA VAL A 127 -11.70 3.70 6.57
C VAL A 127 -11.09 4.10 7.91
N TYR A 128 -11.18 5.38 8.29
CA TYR A 128 -10.68 5.87 9.57
C TYR A 128 -11.36 5.18 10.75
N LEU A 129 -12.70 5.16 10.77
CA LEU A 129 -13.46 4.54 11.86
C LEU A 129 -13.17 3.04 11.98
N LYS A 130 -13.13 2.31 10.85
CA LYS A 130 -12.76 0.89 10.86
C LYS A 130 -11.32 0.66 11.34
N ALA A 131 -10.37 1.49 10.90
CA ALA A 131 -8.99 1.40 11.38
C ALA A 131 -8.89 1.67 12.88
N LEU A 132 -9.63 2.66 13.39
CA LEU A 132 -9.67 3.00 14.81
C LEU A 132 -10.21 1.83 15.66
N VAL A 133 -11.33 1.23 15.25
CA VAL A 133 -11.92 0.08 15.94
C VAL A 133 -10.94 -1.10 15.96
N LEU A 134 -10.40 -1.48 14.80
CA LEU A 134 -9.43 -2.57 14.69
C LEU A 134 -8.19 -2.34 15.55
N TYR A 135 -7.73 -1.09 15.62
CA TYR A 135 -6.57 -0.72 16.42
C TYR A 135 -6.86 -0.77 17.92
N LYS A 136 -7.99 -0.21 18.37
CA LYS A 136 -8.42 -0.22 19.78
C LYS A 136 -8.71 -1.62 20.30
N THR A 137 -9.28 -2.49 19.48
CA THR A 137 -9.57 -3.89 19.82
C THR A 137 -8.37 -4.83 19.64
N ASN A 138 -7.19 -4.31 19.23
CA ASN A 138 -6.01 -5.11 18.87
C ASN A 138 -6.22 -6.14 17.74
N LEU A 139 -7.34 -6.12 17.04
CA LEU A 139 -7.63 -7.04 15.93
C LEU A 139 -6.70 -6.82 14.72
N TYR A 140 -6.03 -5.67 14.62
CA TYR A 140 -5.00 -5.44 13.59
C TYR A 140 -3.84 -6.46 13.66
N LYS A 141 -3.65 -7.13 14.81
CA LYS A 141 -2.59 -8.13 15.00
C LYS A 141 -2.84 -9.44 14.27
N ILE A 142 -4.10 -9.76 13.95
CA ILE A 142 -4.51 -11.01 13.29
C ILE A 142 -4.86 -10.81 11.81
N LEU A 143 -4.83 -9.58 11.30
CA LEU A 143 -5.06 -9.32 9.88
C LEU A 143 -3.96 -9.99 9.02
N LYS A 144 -4.38 -10.69 8.00
CA LYS A 144 -3.51 -11.16 6.92
C LYS A 144 -3.53 -10.18 5.77
#